data_22ed0726963491c6774618c660cf84bf
#
_entry.id   22ed0726963491c6774618c660cf84bf
#
_cell.length_a   1.000
_cell.length_b   1.000
_cell.length_c   1.000
_cell.angle_alpha   90.00
_cell.angle_beta   90.00
_cell.angle_gamma   90.00
#
_symmetry.space_group_name_H-M   'P 1'
#
loop_
_entity.id
_entity.type
_entity.pdbx_description
1 polymer ?
#
loop_
_entity_poly.entity_id
_entity_poly.type
_entity_poly.pdbx_seq_one_letter_code
_entity_poly.pdbx_strand_id
1 'polypeptide(L)'
;LGDVYKRQLLTLKAKRLIEECDIVAVPVKKEGEDSVALNIAKGAVKIPEEKIQEIVFTMAKDKTKREACRQAAAEEIMKLLDEGKSIAMLALGDIGIYSTYAYVHKRLLKEGYDVEMVSGIPSFCAGASKAGISIVEGNEGFGVIPSLKGIDQVEKTIGVFDNLVIMKVGSHVKEVYDLL
;
A
#
# COMPACT_ATOMS: atom_id res chain seq x y z
N LEU A 1 -11.60 16.30 2.02
CA LEU A 1 -10.34 16.91 2.54
C LEU A 1 -9.17 15.93 2.59
N GLY A 2 -9.39 14.64 2.90
CA GLY A 2 -8.32 13.62 2.97
C GLY A 2 -7.59 13.37 1.64
N ASP A 3 -8.30 13.38 0.52
CA ASP A 3 -7.73 13.05 -0.79
C ASP A 3 -6.87 14.17 -1.37
N VAL A 4 -7.21 15.43 -1.12
CA VAL A 4 -6.41 16.59 -1.56
C VAL A 4 -5.02 16.57 -0.93
N TYR A 5 -4.92 16.19 0.36
CA TYR A 5 -3.65 16.10 1.06
C TYR A 5 -2.76 14.97 0.53
N LYS A 6 -3.33 13.80 0.27
CA LYS A 6 -2.60 12.62 -0.22
C LYS A 6 -2.00 12.84 -1.62
N ARG A 7 -2.64 13.64 -2.47
CA ARG A 7 -2.13 13.99 -3.81
C ARG A 7 -0.75 14.66 -3.77
N GLN A 8 -0.45 15.39 -2.70
CA GLN A 8 0.84 16.06 -2.51
C GLN A 8 1.95 15.13 -2.02
N LEU A 9 1.59 13.90 -1.64
CA LEU A 9 2.52 12.90 -1.10
C LEU A 9 3.01 11.91 -2.15
N LEU A 10 2.65 12.07 -3.41
CA LEU A 10 3.22 11.30 -4.51
C LEU A 10 4.67 11.74 -4.74
N THR A 11 5.61 10.80 -4.70
CA THR A 11 7.02 11.12 -4.94
C THR A 11 7.25 11.48 -6.42
N LEU A 12 8.23 12.33 -6.69
CA LEU A 12 8.57 12.72 -8.08
C LEU A 12 8.95 11.51 -8.93
N LYS A 13 9.62 10.50 -8.36
CA LYS A 13 9.94 9.26 -9.05
C LYS A 13 8.67 8.48 -9.42
N ALA A 14 7.74 8.32 -8.48
CA ALA A 14 6.48 7.64 -8.76
C ALA A 14 5.67 8.38 -9.83
N LYS A 15 5.60 9.71 -9.75
CA LYS A 15 4.94 10.54 -10.77
C LYS A 15 5.50 10.27 -12.16
N ARG A 16 6.83 10.38 -12.32
CA ARG A 16 7.51 10.16 -13.60
C ARG A 16 7.21 8.76 -14.16
N LEU A 17 7.33 7.71 -13.36
CA LEU A 17 7.09 6.34 -13.82
C LEU A 17 5.63 6.09 -14.23
N ILE A 18 4.66 6.71 -13.56
CA ILE A 18 3.25 6.67 -13.96
C ILE A 18 3.04 7.37 -15.31
N GLU A 19 3.73 8.48 -15.57
CA GLU A 19 3.64 9.21 -16.84
C GLU A 19 4.27 8.41 -18.00
N GLU A 20 5.42 7.77 -17.75
CA GLU A 20 6.23 7.08 -18.77
C GLU A 20 5.73 5.66 -19.11
N CYS A 21 5.07 4.93 -18.17
CA CYS A 21 4.65 3.55 -18.39
C CYS A 21 3.54 3.42 -19.44
N ASP A 22 3.43 2.22 -20.02
CA ASP A 22 2.35 1.88 -20.97
C ASP A 22 1.04 1.62 -20.23
N ILE A 23 1.11 0.96 -19.05
CA ILE A 23 -0.05 0.54 -18.27
C ILE A 23 0.09 0.98 -16.82
N VAL A 24 -0.99 1.54 -16.28
CA VAL A 24 -1.16 1.83 -14.85
C VAL A 24 -2.04 0.75 -14.24
N ALA A 25 -1.44 -0.19 -13.54
CA ALA A 25 -2.15 -1.27 -12.84
C ALA A 25 -2.75 -0.76 -11.53
N VAL A 26 -4.07 -0.86 -11.41
CA VAL A 26 -4.84 -0.26 -10.33
C VAL A 26 -5.45 -1.35 -9.45
N PRO A 27 -5.06 -1.46 -8.17
CA PRO A 27 -5.65 -2.45 -7.28
C PRO A 27 -7.10 -2.07 -6.94
N VAL A 28 -8.01 -2.99 -7.20
CA VAL A 28 -9.43 -2.91 -6.85
C VAL A 28 -9.86 -4.16 -6.08
N LYS A 29 -10.95 -4.07 -5.29
CA LYS A 29 -11.50 -5.26 -4.61
C LYS A 29 -12.42 -6.06 -5.52
N LYS A 30 -13.04 -5.37 -6.48
CA LYS A 30 -13.96 -5.90 -7.50
C LYS A 30 -13.85 -5.01 -8.74
N GLU A 31 -14.03 -5.60 -9.92
CA GLU A 31 -14.08 -4.85 -11.18
C GLU A 31 -15.12 -3.71 -11.13
N GLY A 32 -14.73 -2.55 -11.67
CA GLY A 32 -15.55 -1.33 -11.69
C GLY A 32 -15.70 -0.66 -10.33
N GLU A 33 -15.01 -1.11 -9.29
CA GLU A 33 -15.02 -0.46 -7.98
C GLU A 33 -14.05 0.73 -7.96
N ASP A 34 -14.49 1.81 -7.33
CA ASP A 34 -13.68 3.02 -7.20
C ASP A 34 -12.36 2.76 -6.45
N SER A 35 -11.25 3.18 -7.06
CA SER A 35 -9.91 3.00 -6.49
C SER A 35 -9.39 4.28 -5.85
N VAL A 36 -9.23 4.25 -4.54
CA VAL A 36 -8.64 5.36 -3.79
C VAL A 36 -7.22 5.68 -4.29
N ALA A 37 -6.43 4.67 -4.65
CA ALA A 37 -5.07 4.89 -5.15
C ALA A 37 -5.09 5.60 -6.50
N LEU A 38 -6.00 5.21 -7.40
CA LEU A 38 -6.17 5.87 -8.70
C LEU A 38 -6.63 7.32 -8.55
N ASN A 39 -7.61 7.58 -7.70
CA ASN A 39 -8.12 8.93 -7.46
C ASN A 39 -7.04 9.87 -6.92
N ILE A 40 -6.18 9.36 -6.04
CA ILE A 40 -5.03 10.10 -5.52
C ILE A 40 -4.04 10.40 -6.66
N ALA A 41 -3.68 9.39 -7.46
CA ALA A 41 -2.75 9.53 -8.56
C ALA A 41 -3.28 10.50 -9.64
N LYS A 42 -4.54 10.37 -10.07
CA LYS A 42 -5.20 11.28 -11.03
C LYS A 42 -5.23 12.73 -10.55
N GLY A 43 -5.15 12.97 -9.26
CA GLY A 43 -5.04 14.32 -8.70
C GLY A 43 -3.66 14.98 -8.86
N ALA A 44 -2.62 14.21 -9.17
CA ALA A 44 -1.24 14.68 -9.31
C ALA A 44 -0.67 14.43 -10.73
N VAL A 45 -1.23 13.47 -11.47
CA VAL A 45 -0.77 13.02 -12.78
C VAL A 45 -1.97 12.85 -13.70
N LYS A 46 -1.83 13.26 -14.97
CA LYS A 46 -2.83 12.95 -16.00
C LYS A 46 -2.63 11.50 -16.44
N ILE A 47 -3.59 10.66 -16.12
CA ILE A 47 -3.60 9.23 -16.50
C ILE A 47 -4.73 9.00 -17.51
N PRO A 48 -4.42 8.73 -18.78
CA PRO A 48 -5.42 8.38 -19.79
C PRO A 48 -6.16 7.10 -19.43
N GLU A 49 -7.46 7.03 -19.72
CA GLU A 49 -8.27 5.85 -19.35
C GLU A 49 -7.78 4.57 -20.04
N GLU A 50 -7.27 4.66 -21.26
CA GLU A 50 -6.72 3.53 -22.00
C GLU A 50 -5.46 2.92 -21.40
N LYS A 51 -4.78 3.63 -20.51
CA LYS A 51 -3.63 3.11 -19.75
C LYS A 51 -4.04 2.37 -18.46
N ILE A 52 -5.29 2.50 -18.04
CA ILE A 52 -5.74 1.96 -16.75
C ILE A 52 -6.12 0.50 -16.90
N GLN A 53 -5.47 -0.36 -16.11
CA GLN A 53 -5.80 -1.78 -15.96
C GLN A 53 -6.16 -2.06 -14.51
N GLU A 54 -7.39 -2.47 -14.26
CA GLU A 54 -7.82 -2.90 -12.93
C GLU A 54 -7.26 -4.28 -12.60
N ILE A 55 -6.65 -4.41 -11.44
CA ILE A 55 -6.14 -5.69 -10.93
C ILE A 55 -6.91 -6.04 -9.65
N VAL A 56 -7.62 -7.13 -9.66
CA VAL A 56 -8.51 -7.51 -8.55
C VAL A 56 -7.73 -8.15 -7.41
N PHE A 57 -7.94 -7.63 -6.19
CA PHE A 57 -7.41 -8.17 -4.94
C PHE A 57 -8.53 -8.41 -3.93
N THR A 58 -8.91 -9.67 -3.73
CA THR A 58 -9.95 -10.01 -2.76
C THR A 58 -9.50 -9.75 -1.32
N MET A 59 -10.43 -9.21 -0.51
CA MET A 59 -10.28 -9.06 0.94
C MET A 59 -10.85 -10.25 1.71
N ALA A 60 -11.06 -11.40 1.06
CA ALA A 60 -11.60 -12.61 1.69
C ALA A 60 -10.80 -13.01 2.94
N LYS A 61 -11.50 -13.45 4.00
CA LYS A 61 -10.86 -13.97 5.22
C LYS A 61 -10.14 -15.29 4.96
N ASP A 62 -10.62 -16.07 3.99
CA ASP A 62 -10.05 -17.35 3.58
C ASP A 62 -8.65 -17.18 2.97
N LYS A 63 -7.67 -17.89 3.52
CA LYS A 63 -6.27 -17.81 3.10
C LYS A 63 -6.07 -18.35 1.68
N THR A 64 -6.75 -19.44 1.34
CA THR A 64 -6.63 -20.10 0.02
C THR A 64 -7.18 -19.20 -1.08
N LYS A 65 -8.35 -18.59 -0.85
CA LYS A 65 -8.95 -17.62 -1.79
C LYS A 65 -8.07 -16.39 -2.00
N ARG A 66 -7.47 -15.87 -0.92
CA ARG A 66 -6.52 -14.74 -1.05
C ARG A 66 -5.30 -15.11 -1.86
N GLU A 67 -4.75 -16.31 -1.64
CA GLU A 67 -3.56 -16.77 -2.36
C GLU A 67 -3.85 -17.00 -3.84
N ALA A 68 -4.98 -17.63 -4.17
CA ALA A 68 -5.43 -17.80 -5.55
C ALA A 68 -5.61 -16.45 -6.26
N CYS A 69 -6.20 -15.46 -5.58
CA CYS A 69 -6.36 -14.11 -6.14
C CYS A 69 -5.02 -13.39 -6.37
N ARG A 70 -4.05 -13.54 -5.47
CA ARG A 70 -2.70 -13.00 -5.62
C ARG A 70 -1.95 -13.66 -6.78
N GLN A 71 -2.17 -14.97 -6.97
CA GLN A 71 -1.63 -15.71 -8.10
C GLN A 71 -2.21 -15.18 -9.41
N ALA A 72 -3.52 -15.07 -9.52
CA ALA A 72 -4.20 -14.55 -10.70
C ALA A 72 -3.76 -13.11 -11.04
N ALA A 73 -3.66 -12.24 -10.01
CA ALA A 73 -3.16 -10.88 -10.20
C ALA A 73 -1.71 -10.84 -10.74
N ALA A 74 -0.84 -11.72 -10.25
CA ALA A 74 0.53 -11.80 -10.76
C ALA A 74 0.57 -12.33 -12.19
N GLU A 75 -0.23 -13.34 -12.52
CA GLU A 75 -0.33 -13.92 -13.87
C GLU A 75 -0.84 -12.89 -14.89
N GLU A 76 -1.81 -12.08 -14.52
CA GLU A 76 -2.32 -10.99 -15.36
C GLU A 76 -1.22 -9.95 -15.66
N ILE A 77 -0.45 -9.56 -14.64
CA ILE A 77 0.68 -8.64 -14.81
C ILE A 77 1.77 -9.27 -15.67
N MET A 78 2.14 -10.54 -15.44
CA MET A 78 3.14 -11.25 -16.24
C MET A 78 2.75 -11.30 -17.71
N LYS A 79 1.48 -11.59 -18.02
CA LYS A 79 0.98 -11.58 -19.40
C LYS A 79 1.22 -10.24 -20.11
N LEU A 80 0.94 -9.13 -19.43
CA LEU A 80 1.16 -7.79 -19.99
C LEU A 80 2.65 -7.48 -20.15
N LEU A 81 3.50 -7.94 -19.23
CA LEU A 81 4.96 -7.81 -19.34
C LEU A 81 5.51 -8.62 -20.51
N ASP A 82 5.00 -9.84 -20.76
CA ASP A 82 5.37 -10.70 -21.89
C ASP A 82 4.96 -10.10 -23.25
N GLU A 83 3.94 -9.23 -23.26
CA GLU A 83 3.57 -8.41 -24.42
C GLU A 83 4.53 -7.21 -24.65
N GLY A 84 5.57 -7.08 -23.82
CA GLY A 84 6.56 -5.99 -23.88
C GLY A 84 6.08 -4.67 -23.27
N LYS A 85 5.02 -4.68 -22.47
CA LYS A 85 4.50 -3.48 -21.81
C LYS A 85 5.26 -3.14 -20.52
N SER A 86 5.51 -1.86 -20.30
CA SER A 86 5.96 -1.34 -19.01
C SER A 86 4.76 -1.03 -18.11
N ILE A 87 4.83 -1.44 -16.82
CA ILE A 87 3.69 -1.37 -15.90
C ILE A 87 4.06 -0.61 -14.64
N ALA A 88 3.28 0.41 -14.29
CA ALA A 88 3.31 1.05 -12.98
C ALA A 88 2.13 0.58 -12.13
N MET A 89 2.38 -0.23 -11.09
CA MET A 89 1.32 -0.66 -10.18
C MET A 89 1.15 0.32 -9.02
N LEU A 90 -0.06 0.84 -8.86
CA LEU A 90 -0.40 1.79 -7.81
C LEU A 90 -0.58 1.09 -6.45
N ALA A 91 -0.15 1.77 -5.39
CA ALA A 91 -0.40 1.35 -4.01
C ALA A 91 -0.60 2.58 -3.11
N LEU A 92 -1.20 2.37 -1.93
CA LEU A 92 -1.38 3.41 -0.92
C LEU A 92 -0.22 3.40 0.08
N GLY A 93 0.32 4.58 0.38
CA GLY A 93 1.41 4.74 1.32
C GLY A 93 2.74 4.26 0.76
N ASP A 94 3.55 3.58 1.57
CA ASP A 94 4.78 2.94 1.14
C ASP A 94 4.54 1.45 0.82
N ILE A 95 5.09 0.99 -0.29
CA ILE A 95 4.87 -0.38 -0.78
C ILE A 95 5.62 -1.44 0.02
N GLY A 96 6.64 -1.07 0.78
CA GLY A 96 7.38 -1.95 1.70
C GLY A 96 6.65 -2.18 3.03
N ILE A 97 5.59 -1.40 3.35
CA ILE A 97 4.91 -1.45 4.65
C ILE A 97 3.48 -1.96 4.51
N TYR A 98 3.26 -3.22 4.87
CA TYR A 98 1.95 -3.91 4.86
C TYR A 98 1.17 -3.79 3.55
N SER A 99 1.87 -3.70 2.41
CA SER A 99 1.27 -3.59 1.09
C SER A 99 0.95 -4.97 0.49
N THR A 100 -0.19 -5.07 -0.18
CA THR A 100 -0.56 -6.26 -0.95
C THR A 100 0.37 -6.47 -2.15
N TYR A 101 0.96 -5.41 -2.70
CA TYR A 101 1.92 -5.47 -3.80
C TYR A 101 3.14 -6.38 -3.48
N ALA A 102 3.58 -6.43 -2.23
CA ALA A 102 4.73 -7.25 -1.83
C ALA A 102 4.58 -8.74 -2.23
N TYR A 103 3.36 -9.26 -2.32
CA TYR A 103 3.11 -10.63 -2.76
C TYR A 103 3.28 -10.79 -4.27
N VAL A 104 2.81 -9.83 -5.05
CA VAL A 104 2.99 -9.78 -6.51
C VAL A 104 4.47 -9.60 -6.84
N HIS A 105 5.12 -8.63 -6.22
CA HIS A 105 6.55 -8.35 -6.39
C HIS A 105 7.43 -9.60 -6.22
N LYS A 106 7.22 -10.34 -5.14
CA LYS A 106 7.98 -11.58 -4.87
C LYS A 106 7.78 -12.64 -5.96
N ARG A 107 6.58 -12.72 -6.55
CA ARG A 107 6.29 -13.68 -7.63
C ARG A 107 6.98 -13.27 -8.92
N LEU A 108 6.85 -12.00 -9.31
CA LEU A 108 7.50 -11.46 -10.50
C LEU A 108 9.02 -11.66 -10.46
N LEU A 109 9.64 -11.35 -9.31
CA LEU A 109 11.08 -11.61 -9.12
C LEU A 109 11.45 -13.08 -9.26
N LYS A 110 10.63 -13.99 -8.71
CA LYS A 110 10.87 -15.43 -8.81
C LYS A 110 10.83 -15.94 -10.25
N GLU A 111 9.95 -15.38 -11.05
CA GLU A 111 9.81 -15.70 -12.48
C GLU A 111 10.83 -14.93 -13.38
N GLY A 112 11.72 -14.13 -12.78
CA GLY A 112 12.83 -13.47 -13.49
C GLY A 112 12.50 -12.14 -14.13
N TYR A 113 11.33 -11.55 -13.83
CA TYR A 113 11.00 -10.21 -14.32
C TYR A 113 11.79 -9.12 -13.60
N ASP A 114 12.16 -8.09 -14.35
CA ASP A 114 12.77 -6.88 -13.79
C ASP A 114 11.68 -6.02 -13.12
N VAL A 115 11.76 -5.89 -11.81
CA VAL A 115 10.77 -5.17 -10.99
C VAL A 115 11.43 -4.26 -9.99
N GLU A 116 11.00 -3.02 -9.98
CA GLU A 116 11.46 -2.00 -9.04
C GLU A 116 10.40 -1.66 -7.99
N MET A 117 10.81 -1.49 -6.75
CA MET A 117 9.99 -0.92 -5.69
C MET A 117 10.27 0.58 -5.56
N VAL A 118 9.26 1.39 -5.79
CA VAL A 118 9.34 2.84 -5.62
C VAL A 118 8.78 3.22 -4.27
N SER A 119 9.60 3.77 -3.39
CA SER A 119 9.18 4.19 -2.05
C SER A 119 8.09 5.26 -2.11
N GLY A 120 7.16 5.15 -1.19
CA GLY A 120 6.12 6.14 -0.93
C GLY A 120 6.24 6.74 0.47
N ILE A 121 5.22 7.45 0.90
CA ILE A 121 5.16 8.02 2.25
C ILE A 121 4.21 7.19 3.12
N PRO A 122 4.71 6.51 4.17
CA PRO A 122 3.86 5.75 5.08
C PRO A 122 2.79 6.63 5.72
N SER A 123 1.59 6.09 5.93
CA SER A 123 0.46 6.85 6.49
C SER A 123 0.74 7.43 7.86
N PHE A 124 1.52 6.76 8.69
CA PHE A 124 1.90 7.26 10.01
C PHE A 124 2.88 8.43 9.93
N CYS A 125 3.84 8.42 9.01
CA CYS A 125 4.72 9.57 8.76
C CYS A 125 3.92 10.78 8.27
N ALA A 126 3.01 10.57 7.32
CA ALA A 126 2.15 11.63 6.83
C ALA A 126 1.21 12.17 7.92
N GLY A 127 0.70 11.28 8.78
CA GLY A 127 -0.16 11.64 9.92
C GLY A 127 0.57 12.49 10.96
N ALA A 128 1.75 12.05 11.38
CA ALA A 128 2.60 12.75 12.34
C ALA A 128 3.00 14.14 11.83
N SER A 129 3.46 14.22 10.57
CA SER A 129 3.78 15.50 9.93
C SER A 129 2.59 16.46 9.91
N LYS A 130 1.38 15.95 9.61
CA LYS A 130 0.17 16.77 9.62
C LYS A 130 -0.23 17.22 11.02
N ALA A 131 0.04 16.42 12.03
CA ALA A 131 -0.19 16.75 13.43
C ALA A 131 0.89 17.68 14.01
N GLY A 132 1.99 17.90 13.28
CA GLY A 132 3.12 18.70 13.76
C GLY A 132 3.90 18.04 14.89
N ILE A 133 3.91 16.69 14.93
CA ILE A 133 4.61 15.92 15.97
C ILE A 133 5.74 15.08 15.35
N SER A 134 6.82 14.91 16.11
CA SER A 134 7.83 13.88 15.85
C SER A 134 7.33 12.52 16.32
N ILE A 135 7.64 11.45 15.58
CA ILE A 135 7.31 10.07 16.01
C ILE A 135 8.36 9.57 17.00
N VAL A 136 9.62 9.97 16.79
CA VAL A 136 10.76 9.59 17.62
C VAL A 136 11.74 10.75 17.73
N GLU A 137 12.45 10.86 18.85
CA GLU A 137 13.49 11.85 19.07
C GLU A 137 14.75 11.19 19.68
N GLY A 138 15.90 11.73 19.33
CA GLY A 138 17.19 11.28 19.87
C GLY A 138 17.43 9.77 19.71
N ASN A 139 17.51 9.07 20.83
CA ASN A 139 17.81 7.62 20.91
C ASN A 139 16.56 6.75 21.20
N GLU A 140 15.38 7.30 21.08
CA GLU A 140 14.14 6.58 21.34
C GLU A 140 13.91 5.42 20.38
N GLY A 141 13.42 4.30 20.90
CA GLY A 141 13.00 3.15 20.10
C GLY A 141 11.60 3.35 19.50
N PHE A 142 11.39 2.82 18.30
CA PHE A 142 10.15 2.96 17.55
C PHE A 142 9.66 1.62 17.00
N GLY A 143 8.41 1.27 17.29
CA GLY A 143 7.74 0.07 16.81
C GLY A 143 6.57 0.37 15.88
N VAL A 144 6.41 -0.42 14.82
CA VAL A 144 5.22 -0.39 13.93
C VAL A 144 4.57 -1.76 13.90
N ILE A 145 3.35 -1.88 14.40
CA ILE A 145 2.63 -3.16 14.48
C ILE A 145 1.23 -3.08 13.88
N PRO A 146 0.73 -4.17 13.27
CA PRO A 146 -0.65 -4.25 12.80
C PRO A 146 -1.57 -4.85 13.87
N SER A 147 -2.75 -4.27 14.06
CA SER A 147 -3.80 -4.82 14.94
C SER A 147 -4.92 -5.50 14.14
N LEU A 148 -4.54 -6.40 13.22
CA LEU A 148 -5.50 -7.07 12.33
C LEU A 148 -6.31 -8.19 13.00
N LYS A 149 -5.79 -8.76 14.10
CA LYS A 149 -6.35 -9.95 14.77
C LYS A 149 -6.75 -9.69 16.22
N GLY A 150 -6.87 -8.43 16.60
CA GLY A 150 -7.15 -8.02 17.98
C GLY A 150 -5.97 -7.33 18.65
N ILE A 151 -6.05 -7.18 19.99
CA ILE A 151 -5.12 -6.37 20.77
C ILE A 151 -3.92 -7.15 21.32
N ASP A 152 -3.92 -8.48 21.29
CA ASP A 152 -2.88 -9.33 21.92
C ASP A 152 -1.44 -8.94 21.55
N GLN A 153 -1.24 -8.54 20.27
CA GLN A 153 0.07 -8.10 19.80
C GLN A 153 0.41 -6.72 20.31
N VAL A 154 -0.58 -5.85 20.48
CA VAL A 154 -0.43 -4.50 21.04
C VAL A 154 -0.01 -4.61 22.50
N GLU A 155 -0.72 -5.41 23.31
CA GLU A 155 -0.39 -5.67 24.73
C GLU A 155 1.05 -6.12 24.92
N LYS A 156 1.49 -7.10 24.09
CA LYS A 156 2.87 -7.64 24.17
C LYS A 156 3.95 -6.64 23.76
N THR A 157 3.57 -5.56 23.11
CA THR A 157 4.53 -4.58 22.53
C THR A 157 4.54 -3.28 23.33
N ILE A 158 3.50 -2.99 24.10
CA ILE A 158 3.46 -1.86 25.04
C ILE A 158 4.61 -2.01 26.04
N GLY A 159 5.38 -0.93 26.23
CA GLY A 159 6.55 -0.90 27.10
C GLY A 159 7.83 -1.53 26.54
N VAL A 160 7.79 -2.08 25.31
CA VAL A 160 8.99 -2.57 24.61
C VAL A 160 9.67 -1.43 23.85
N PHE A 161 8.89 -0.51 23.28
CA PHE A 161 9.37 0.66 22.55
C PHE A 161 8.89 1.94 23.24
N ASP A 162 9.70 2.99 23.13
CA ASP A 162 9.32 4.32 23.63
C ASP A 162 8.13 4.89 22.86
N ASN A 163 8.06 4.62 21.57
CA ASN A 163 7.00 5.05 20.68
C ASN A 163 6.44 3.87 19.85
N LEU A 164 5.12 3.83 19.70
CA LEU A 164 4.44 2.74 19.02
C LEU A 164 3.41 3.27 18.03
N VAL A 165 3.52 2.80 16.78
CA VAL A 165 2.51 3.00 15.75
C VAL A 165 1.67 1.74 15.58
N ILE A 166 0.39 1.84 15.86
CA ILE A 166 -0.56 0.74 15.71
C ILE A 166 -1.35 0.94 14.42
N MET A 167 -1.08 0.08 13.44
CA MET A 167 -1.71 0.17 12.12
C MET A 167 -2.89 -0.80 11.98
N LYS A 168 -3.80 -0.49 11.05
CA LYS A 168 -4.93 -1.37 10.67
C LYS A 168 -5.84 -1.74 11.85
N VAL A 169 -6.03 -0.82 12.77
CA VAL A 169 -6.82 -1.00 14.00
C VAL A 169 -8.28 -1.34 13.68
N GLY A 170 -8.88 -0.68 12.67
CA GLY A 170 -10.22 -0.99 12.15
C GLY A 170 -11.29 -0.97 13.27
N SER A 171 -11.94 -2.11 13.52
CA SER A 171 -12.98 -2.25 14.56
C SER A 171 -12.43 -2.27 15.99
N HIS A 172 -11.12 -2.41 16.18
CA HIS A 172 -10.47 -2.53 17.49
C HIS A 172 -10.01 -1.19 18.09
N VAL A 173 -10.39 -0.05 17.48
CA VAL A 173 -9.95 1.29 17.95
C VAL A 173 -10.25 1.51 19.42
N LYS A 174 -11.47 1.14 19.88
CA LYS A 174 -11.85 1.33 21.28
C LYS A 174 -11.03 0.44 22.21
N GLU A 175 -10.88 -0.84 21.88
CA GLU A 175 -10.10 -1.82 22.65
C GLU A 175 -8.63 -1.37 22.78
N VAL A 176 -8.04 -0.85 21.70
CA VAL A 176 -6.68 -0.31 21.72
C VAL A 176 -6.60 0.94 22.58
N TYR A 177 -7.60 1.84 22.49
CA TYR A 177 -7.63 3.06 23.31
C TYR A 177 -7.78 2.75 24.80
N ASP A 178 -8.62 1.78 25.15
CA ASP A 178 -8.85 1.37 26.54
C ASP A 178 -7.63 0.65 27.15
N LEU A 179 -6.71 0.13 26.28
CA LEU A 179 -5.48 -0.54 26.67
C LEU A 179 -4.31 0.44 26.93
N LEU A 180 -4.30 1.61 26.28
CA LEU A 180 -3.28 2.65 26.38
C LEU A 180 -3.51 3.60 27.56
#